data_33d99261db9b663bf1588b7c95b74a8d
#
_entry.id   33d99261db9b663bf1588b7c95b74a8d
#
_cell.length_a   1.000
_cell.length_b   1.000
_cell.length_c   1.000
_cell.angle_alpha   90.00
_cell.angle_beta   90.00
_cell.angle_gamma   90.00
#
_symmetry.space_group_name_H-M   'P 1'
#
loop_
_entity.id
_entity.type
_entity.pdbx_description
1 polymer ?
#
loop_
_entity_poly.entity_id
_entity_poly.type
_entity_poly.pdbx_seq_one_letter_code
_entity_poly.pdbx_strand_id
1 'polypeptide(L)'
;MALKINNLTKIYKNGRGIKEVSFQVNEGDIYGLLGPNGSGKTTTMKIITGLIPAYQGEVEIFGKSIEKEGERSLEEVGCLIEAPAVYDYLSARKNLEIAAEYYSKVKAPQIEHILEQTGLIKYQYDKVKEFSLGMKQRLGLALALLSNPKLVILDEPANGLDIEGMVDIREIIVREAKANGTTFLISSHLAHELEIICSKVAIMKEGQLFKTATMEEVIKESGTLERYFLKTVESGRRDIYEND
;
A
#
# COMPACT_ATOMS: atom_id res chain seq x y z
N MET A 1 3.98 15.47 -7.10
CA MET A 1 4.49 14.09 -7.08
C MET A 1 4.52 13.64 -5.64
N ALA A 2 3.79 12.57 -5.31
CA ALA A 2 3.67 12.08 -3.93
C ALA A 2 4.84 11.19 -3.52
N LEU A 3 5.30 10.29 -4.41
CA LEU A 3 6.38 9.36 -4.14
C LEU A 3 7.29 9.23 -5.36
N LYS A 4 8.61 9.24 -5.13
CA LYS A 4 9.63 8.95 -6.14
C LYS A 4 10.65 7.98 -5.60
N ILE A 5 10.91 6.93 -6.34
CA ILE A 5 11.88 5.89 -6.04
C ILE A 5 12.88 5.80 -7.18
N ASN A 6 14.17 5.87 -6.87
CA ASN A 6 15.25 5.77 -7.84
C ASN A 6 16.24 4.66 -7.43
N ASN A 7 16.40 3.65 -8.30
CA ASN A 7 17.41 2.59 -8.19
C ASN A 7 17.43 1.89 -6.83
N LEU A 8 16.25 1.69 -6.24
CA LEU A 8 16.13 1.10 -4.91
C LEU A 8 16.60 -0.35 -4.91
N THR A 9 17.60 -0.64 -4.10
CA THR A 9 18.22 -1.97 -4.00
C THR A 9 18.38 -2.38 -2.54
N LYS A 10 17.92 -3.58 -2.22
CA LYS A 10 18.06 -4.23 -0.93
C LYS A 10 18.21 -5.74 -1.12
N ILE A 11 19.39 -6.24 -0.88
CA ILE A 11 19.66 -7.69 -0.91
C ILE A 11 19.90 -8.19 0.51
N TYR A 12 19.16 -9.22 0.90
CA TYR A 12 19.32 -9.90 2.18
C TYR A 12 20.44 -10.95 2.11
N LYS A 13 20.90 -11.43 3.25
CA LYS A 13 21.97 -12.46 3.36
C LYS A 13 21.67 -13.76 2.61
N ASN A 14 20.40 -14.08 2.39
CA ASN A 14 19.95 -15.25 1.63
C ASN A 14 19.87 -15.03 0.12
N GLY A 15 20.37 -13.88 -0.38
CA GLY A 15 20.35 -13.51 -1.79
C GLY A 15 19.01 -12.98 -2.31
N ARG A 16 17.94 -12.97 -1.50
CA ARG A 16 16.64 -12.41 -1.87
C ARG A 16 16.62 -10.91 -1.63
N GLY A 17 15.65 -10.21 -2.26
CA GLY A 17 15.46 -8.78 -2.05
C GLY A 17 14.90 -8.09 -3.28
N ILE A 18 15.27 -6.84 -3.45
CA ILE A 18 14.91 -6.02 -4.62
C ILE A 18 16.16 -5.38 -5.22
N LYS A 19 16.16 -5.19 -6.53
CA LYS A 19 17.30 -4.66 -7.28
C LYS A 19 16.85 -3.59 -8.28
N GLU A 20 17.43 -2.39 -8.17
CA GLU A 20 17.26 -1.27 -9.10
C GLU A 20 15.81 -0.89 -9.38
N VAL A 21 14.93 -1.01 -8.37
CA VAL A 21 13.51 -0.65 -8.50
C VAL A 21 13.36 0.86 -8.60
N SER A 22 12.71 1.34 -9.66
CA SER A 22 12.47 2.78 -9.90
C SER A 22 11.05 3.00 -10.41
N PHE A 23 10.26 3.83 -9.73
CA PHE A 23 8.94 4.28 -10.17
C PHE A 23 8.51 5.57 -9.48
N GLN A 24 7.42 6.15 -9.96
CA GLN A 24 6.86 7.40 -9.43
C GLN A 24 5.36 7.29 -9.26
N VAL A 25 4.83 7.90 -8.18
CA VAL A 25 3.40 8.01 -7.89
C VAL A 25 3.05 9.49 -7.84
N ASN A 26 2.07 9.93 -8.64
CA ASN A 26 1.61 11.31 -8.57
C ASN A 26 0.58 11.49 -7.46
N GLU A 27 0.38 12.74 -7.03
CA GLU A 27 -0.67 13.08 -6.09
C GLU A 27 -2.05 12.74 -6.67
N GLY A 28 -2.91 12.13 -5.86
CA GLY A 28 -4.24 11.66 -6.25
C GLY A 28 -4.28 10.34 -7.02
N ASP A 29 -3.13 9.73 -7.39
CA ASP A 29 -3.12 8.40 -8.00
C ASP A 29 -3.55 7.33 -6.99
N ILE A 30 -4.31 6.34 -7.44
CA ILE A 30 -4.36 5.01 -6.82
C ILE A 30 -3.41 4.13 -7.64
N TYR A 31 -2.24 3.85 -7.09
CA TYR A 31 -1.15 3.16 -7.78
C TYR A 31 -1.02 1.72 -7.29
N GLY A 32 -1.11 0.76 -8.20
CA GLY A 32 -0.99 -0.67 -7.91
C GLY A 32 0.45 -1.19 -8.05
N LEU A 33 0.91 -2.00 -7.12
CA LEU A 33 2.15 -2.75 -7.21
C LEU A 33 1.82 -4.24 -7.32
N LEU A 34 1.78 -4.76 -8.57
CA LEU A 34 1.37 -6.13 -8.89
C LEU A 34 2.56 -7.07 -8.93
N GLY A 35 2.43 -8.22 -8.34
CA GLY A 35 3.42 -9.29 -8.46
C GLY A 35 3.15 -10.49 -7.56
N PRO A 36 3.71 -11.65 -7.84
CA PRO A 36 3.55 -12.85 -7.03
C PRO A 36 4.16 -12.69 -5.63
N ASN A 37 3.85 -13.61 -4.73
CA ASN A 37 4.48 -13.64 -3.41
C ASN A 37 6.00 -13.80 -3.57
N GLY A 38 6.77 -13.01 -2.79
CA GLY A 38 8.22 -12.96 -2.89
C GLY A 38 8.79 -12.09 -4.01
N SER A 39 7.95 -11.35 -4.77
CA SER A 39 8.43 -10.46 -5.83
C SER A 39 9.11 -9.17 -5.33
N GLY A 40 9.08 -8.90 -4.02
CA GLY A 40 9.72 -7.72 -3.42
C GLY A 40 8.78 -6.57 -3.04
N LYS A 41 7.46 -6.69 -3.24
CA LYS A 41 6.46 -5.65 -2.93
C LYS A 41 6.56 -5.16 -1.47
N THR A 42 6.43 -6.08 -0.52
CA THR A 42 6.54 -5.78 0.93
C THR A 42 7.90 -5.17 1.29
N THR A 43 9.00 -5.67 0.71
CA THR A 43 10.34 -5.09 0.93
C THR A 43 10.39 -3.64 0.45
N THR A 44 9.87 -3.35 -0.73
CA THR A 44 9.78 -1.99 -1.28
C THR A 44 8.97 -1.09 -0.36
N MET A 45 7.79 -1.54 0.07
CA MET A 45 6.92 -0.75 0.96
C MET A 45 7.54 -0.53 2.34
N LYS A 46 8.21 -1.53 2.92
CA LYS A 46 8.93 -1.39 4.20
C LYS A 46 10.09 -0.37 4.12
N ILE A 47 10.75 -0.25 2.98
CA ILE A 47 11.78 0.79 2.79
C ILE A 47 11.12 2.17 2.72
N ILE A 48 10.06 2.32 1.92
CA ILE A 48 9.33 3.60 1.77
C ILE A 48 8.78 4.09 3.12
N THR A 49 8.35 3.19 4.00
CA THR A 49 7.83 3.52 5.32
C THR A 49 8.91 3.62 6.42
N GLY A 50 10.20 3.53 6.05
CA GLY A 50 11.31 3.63 6.99
C GLY A 50 11.54 2.40 7.89
N LEU A 51 10.75 1.32 7.71
CA LEU A 51 10.89 0.09 8.49
C LEU A 51 12.16 -0.71 8.15
N ILE A 52 12.76 -0.47 6.98
CA ILE A 52 14.04 -1.02 6.56
C ILE A 52 14.99 0.13 6.21
N PRO A 53 15.92 0.50 7.12
CA PRO A 53 16.78 1.67 6.93
C PRO A 53 18.02 1.43 6.06
N ALA A 54 18.45 0.16 5.88
CA ALA A 54 19.67 -0.18 5.16
C ALA A 54 19.35 -0.64 3.73
N TYR A 55 19.43 0.27 2.76
CA TYR A 55 19.22 0.06 1.33
C TYR A 55 20.15 0.96 0.51
N GLN A 56 20.18 0.78 -0.82
CA GLN A 56 20.81 1.66 -1.80
C GLN A 56 19.73 2.30 -2.68
N GLY A 57 20.02 3.46 -3.24
CA GLY A 57 19.06 4.23 -4.03
C GLY A 57 18.44 5.37 -3.23
N GLU A 58 17.43 6.01 -3.78
CA GLU A 58 16.78 7.19 -3.21
C GLU A 58 15.27 7.01 -3.11
N VAL A 59 14.70 7.48 -2.01
CA VAL A 59 13.24 7.55 -1.79
C VAL A 59 12.90 8.97 -1.35
N GLU A 60 12.01 9.62 -2.13
CA GLU A 60 11.47 10.94 -1.82
C GLU A 60 9.95 10.87 -1.68
N ILE A 61 9.41 11.45 -0.60
CA ILE A 61 7.98 11.61 -0.35
C ILE A 61 7.66 13.09 -0.30
N PHE A 62 6.78 13.57 -1.19
CA PHE A 62 6.47 15.00 -1.37
C PHE A 62 7.74 15.87 -1.47
N GLY A 63 8.78 15.37 -2.17
CA GLY A 63 10.05 16.05 -2.35
C GLY A 63 11.00 15.99 -1.16
N LYS A 64 10.63 15.33 -0.06
CA LYS A 64 11.46 15.12 1.12
C LYS A 64 12.17 13.77 1.03
N SER A 65 13.48 13.74 1.18
CA SER A 65 14.28 12.50 1.19
C SER A 65 14.12 11.78 2.52
N ILE A 66 13.77 10.49 2.48
CA ILE A 66 13.68 9.67 3.70
C ILE A 66 15.03 9.57 4.41
N GLU A 67 16.13 9.45 3.66
CA GLU A 67 17.46 9.32 4.22
C GLU A 67 17.91 10.58 4.98
N LYS A 68 17.56 11.77 4.46
CA LYS A 68 18.01 13.06 5.02
C LYS A 68 17.09 13.60 6.10
N GLU A 69 15.78 13.42 5.95
CA GLU A 69 14.77 14.04 6.79
C GLU A 69 14.13 13.05 7.78
N GLY A 70 14.35 11.74 7.59
CA GLY A 70 13.86 10.70 8.51
C GLY A 70 12.34 10.77 8.71
N GLU A 71 11.92 10.79 9.98
CA GLU A 71 10.50 10.81 10.37
C GLU A 71 9.70 11.98 9.79
N ARG A 72 10.35 13.12 9.53
CA ARG A 72 9.68 14.29 8.94
C ARG A 72 9.15 14.05 7.54
N SER A 73 9.78 13.15 6.79
CA SER A 73 9.30 12.75 5.46
C SER A 73 8.04 11.89 5.54
N LEU A 74 7.77 11.27 6.70
CA LEU A 74 6.65 10.36 6.94
C LEU A 74 5.44 11.03 7.62
N GLU A 75 5.52 12.31 7.99
CA GLU A 75 4.43 13.02 8.70
C GLU A 75 3.07 12.98 7.98
N GLU A 76 3.08 12.90 6.65
CA GLU A 76 1.88 12.87 5.81
C GLU A 76 1.62 11.47 5.22
N VAL A 77 2.21 10.42 5.81
CA VAL A 77 2.10 9.03 5.36
C VAL A 77 1.32 8.21 6.37
N GLY A 78 0.29 7.52 5.89
CA GLY A 78 -0.36 6.43 6.62
C GLY A 78 0.05 5.10 6.01
N CYS A 79 0.15 4.04 6.82
CA CYS A 79 0.50 2.74 6.27
C CYS A 79 -0.16 1.57 6.99
N LEU A 80 -0.41 0.51 6.22
CA LEU A 80 -0.79 -0.82 6.70
C LEU A 80 0.13 -1.82 6.01
N ILE A 81 1.13 -2.32 6.75
CA ILE A 81 2.14 -3.24 6.23
C ILE A 81 2.00 -4.60 6.92
N GLU A 82 1.84 -5.66 6.14
CA GLU A 82 1.60 -7.04 6.56
C GLU A 82 0.28 -7.20 7.33
N ALA A 83 0.26 -6.97 8.65
CA ALA A 83 -0.91 -7.11 9.50
C ALA A 83 -1.17 -5.85 10.31
N PRO A 84 -2.44 -5.56 10.65
CA PRO A 84 -2.76 -4.44 11.52
C PRO A 84 -2.07 -4.58 12.90
N ALA A 85 -1.27 -3.56 13.27
CA ALA A 85 -0.65 -3.50 14.59
C ALA A 85 -1.66 -3.00 15.63
N VAL A 86 -2.44 -3.92 16.20
CA VAL A 86 -3.53 -3.63 17.13
C VAL A 86 -3.39 -4.39 18.44
N TYR A 87 -3.94 -3.81 19.51
CA TYR A 87 -4.07 -4.47 20.80
C TYR A 87 -5.38 -5.26 20.83
N ASP A 88 -5.32 -6.56 20.60
CA ASP A 88 -6.49 -7.45 20.49
C ASP A 88 -7.39 -7.48 21.73
N TYR A 89 -6.83 -7.23 22.91
CA TYR A 89 -7.58 -7.18 24.18
C TYR A 89 -8.30 -5.85 24.43
N LEU A 90 -8.05 -4.83 23.62
CA LEU A 90 -8.71 -3.53 23.68
C LEU A 90 -9.82 -3.43 22.61
N SER A 91 -10.69 -2.44 22.79
CA SER A 91 -11.72 -2.14 21.78
C SER A 91 -11.13 -1.42 20.56
N ALA A 92 -11.89 -1.39 19.44
CA ALA A 92 -11.49 -0.66 18.24
C ALA A 92 -11.26 0.83 18.53
N ARG A 93 -12.21 1.48 19.24
CA ARG A 93 -12.06 2.88 19.67
C ARG A 93 -10.80 3.09 20.49
N LYS A 94 -10.50 2.19 21.45
CA LYS A 94 -9.32 2.35 22.29
C LYS A 94 -8.00 2.21 21.53
N ASN A 95 -7.96 1.35 20.52
CA ASN A 95 -6.82 1.26 19.60
C ASN A 95 -6.59 2.59 18.85
N LEU A 96 -7.65 3.20 18.33
CA LEU A 96 -7.58 4.50 17.65
C LEU A 96 -7.21 5.64 18.61
N GLU A 97 -7.73 5.65 19.85
CA GLU A 97 -7.36 6.63 20.88
C GLU A 97 -5.86 6.57 21.22
N ILE A 98 -5.31 5.37 21.39
CA ILE A 98 -3.87 5.18 21.65
C ILE A 98 -3.05 5.67 20.45
N ALA A 99 -3.45 5.34 19.23
CA ALA A 99 -2.77 5.83 18.03
C ALA A 99 -2.85 7.35 17.91
N ALA A 100 -3.98 7.96 18.28
CA ALA A 100 -4.20 9.40 18.23
C ALA A 100 -3.23 10.20 19.14
N GLU A 101 -2.72 9.60 20.23
CA GLU A 101 -1.75 10.25 21.13
C GLU A 101 -0.44 10.64 20.41
N TYR A 102 -0.10 9.98 19.30
CA TYR A 102 1.07 10.31 18.47
C TYR A 102 0.82 11.49 17.54
N TYR A 103 -0.43 11.94 17.37
CA TYR A 103 -0.80 12.98 16.43
C TYR A 103 -1.45 14.19 17.14
N SER A 104 -0.74 15.30 17.25
CA SER A 104 -1.24 16.51 17.97
C SER A 104 -2.57 17.07 17.41
N LYS A 105 -2.86 16.80 16.14
CA LYS A 105 -4.05 17.30 15.43
C LYS A 105 -5.26 16.38 15.52
N VAL A 106 -5.09 15.10 15.85
CA VAL A 106 -6.19 14.14 15.94
C VAL A 106 -6.97 14.34 17.22
N LYS A 107 -8.30 14.47 17.10
CA LYS A 107 -9.22 14.68 18.24
C LYS A 107 -10.36 13.66 18.18
N ALA A 108 -11.13 13.55 19.26
CA ALA A 108 -12.24 12.60 19.36
C ALA A 108 -13.22 12.60 18.19
N PRO A 109 -13.63 13.75 17.58
CA PRO A 109 -14.47 13.74 16.39
C PRO A 109 -13.85 13.05 15.18
N GLN A 110 -12.51 13.12 15.03
CA GLN A 110 -11.81 12.42 13.95
C GLN A 110 -11.84 10.89 14.14
N ILE A 111 -11.75 10.42 15.38
CA ILE A 111 -11.86 8.99 15.70
C ILE A 111 -13.28 8.49 15.35
N GLU A 112 -14.30 9.24 15.68
CA GLU A 112 -15.69 8.88 15.36
C GLU A 112 -15.90 8.84 13.83
N HIS A 113 -15.45 9.87 13.14
CA HIS A 113 -15.52 9.97 11.68
C HIS A 113 -14.83 8.78 10.99
N ILE A 114 -13.62 8.41 11.40
CA ILE A 114 -12.90 7.27 10.77
C ILE A 114 -13.56 5.92 11.08
N LEU A 115 -14.16 5.75 12.27
CA LEU A 115 -14.96 4.59 12.61
C LEU A 115 -16.21 4.45 11.73
N GLU A 116 -16.87 5.57 11.42
CA GLU A 116 -17.99 5.62 10.48
C GLU A 116 -17.52 5.26 9.06
N GLN A 117 -16.46 5.90 8.59
CA GLN A 117 -15.91 5.68 7.25
C GLN A 117 -15.49 4.23 7.01
N THR A 118 -14.96 3.55 8.02
CA THR A 118 -14.54 2.16 7.94
C THR A 118 -15.62 1.16 8.34
N GLY A 119 -16.85 1.64 8.64
CA GLY A 119 -17.98 0.79 9.00
C GLY A 119 -17.82 0.09 10.36
N LEU A 120 -16.96 0.62 11.23
CA LEU A 120 -16.68 0.04 12.56
C LEU A 120 -17.41 0.75 13.70
N ILE A 121 -18.19 1.81 13.44
CA ILE A 121 -18.86 2.62 14.47
C ILE A 121 -19.75 1.78 15.38
N LYS A 122 -20.47 0.78 14.84
CA LYS A 122 -21.35 -0.11 15.62
C LYS A 122 -20.58 -1.05 16.54
N TYR A 123 -19.32 -1.35 16.20
CA TYR A 123 -18.46 -2.29 16.90
C TYR A 123 -17.33 -1.59 17.66
N GLN A 124 -17.41 -0.28 17.82
CA GLN A 124 -16.33 0.54 18.36
C GLN A 124 -15.88 0.18 19.78
N TYR A 125 -16.79 -0.40 20.58
CA TYR A 125 -16.52 -0.82 21.95
C TYR A 125 -16.22 -2.32 22.09
N ASP A 126 -16.38 -3.11 21.02
CA ASP A 126 -16.10 -4.54 21.04
C ASP A 126 -14.58 -4.75 21.00
N LYS A 127 -14.12 -5.83 21.67
CA LYS A 127 -12.70 -6.18 21.70
C LYS A 127 -12.24 -6.70 20.33
N VAL A 128 -11.08 -6.23 19.90
CA VAL A 128 -10.53 -6.58 18.57
C VAL A 128 -10.27 -8.09 18.42
N LYS A 129 -10.04 -8.84 19.50
CA LYS A 129 -9.93 -10.31 19.47
C LYS A 129 -11.20 -11.00 18.94
N GLU A 130 -12.37 -10.34 19.01
CA GLU A 130 -13.66 -10.84 18.58
C GLU A 130 -13.98 -10.46 17.11
N PHE A 131 -13.12 -9.64 16.51
CA PHE A 131 -13.28 -9.18 15.13
C PHE A 131 -12.97 -10.28 14.12
N SER A 132 -13.77 -10.32 13.04
CA SER A 132 -13.43 -11.07 11.83
C SER A 132 -12.14 -10.52 11.20
N LEU A 133 -11.54 -11.27 10.28
CA LEU A 133 -10.37 -10.79 9.54
C LEU A 133 -10.67 -9.47 8.81
N GLY A 134 -11.82 -9.36 8.14
CA GLY A 134 -12.24 -8.14 7.45
C GLY A 134 -12.41 -6.96 8.40
N MET A 135 -12.98 -7.16 9.60
CA MET A 135 -13.05 -6.09 10.61
C MET A 135 -11.67 -5.66 11.10
N LYS A 136 -10.72 -6.58 11.29
CA LYS A 136 -9.32 -6.25 11.65
C LYS A 136 -8.64 -5.47 10.54
N GLN A 137 -8.83 -5.84 9.28
CA GLN A 137 -8.28 -5.09 8.14
C GLN A 137 -8.88 -3.68 8.04
N ARG A 138 -10.19 -3.53 8.23
CA ARG A 138 -10.84 -2.22 8.29
C ARG A 138 -10.32 -1.35 9.46
N LEU A 139 -10.02 -1.94 10.60
CA LEU A 139 -9.37 -1.24 11.71
C LEU A 139 -7.94 -0.83 11.38
N GLY A 140 -7.17 -1.70 10.70
CA GLY A 140 -5.83 -1.36 10.19
C GLY A 140 -5.86 -0.19 9.20
N LEU A 141 -6.85 -0.19 8.29
CA LEU A 141 -7.06 0.92 7.38
C LEU A 141 -7.51 2.20 8.11
N ALA A 142 -8.36 2.09 9.15
CA ALA A 142 -8.74 3.20 10.01
C ALA A 142 -7.51 3.82 10.71
N LEU A 143 -6.61 3.01 11.22
CA LEU A 143 -5.35 3.48 11.81
C LEU A 143 -4.47 4.19 10.79
N ALA A 144 -4.36 3.64 9.57
CA ALA A 144 -3.59 4.26 8.49
C ALA A 144 -4.16 5.62 8.03
N LEU A 145 -5.47 5.81 8.11
CA LEU A 145 -6.18 7.03 7.71
C LEU A 145 -6.35 8.05 8.85
N LEU A 146 -6.07 7.67 10.09
CA LEU A 146 -6.42 8.45 11.30
C LEU A 146 -5.84 9.87 11.30
N SER A 147 -4.63 10.05 10.80
CA SER A 147 -3.94 11.36 10.76
C SER A 147 -4.31 12.23 9.56
N ASN A 148 -5.27 11.81 8.72
CA ASN A 148 -5.58 12.46 7.43
C ASN A 148 -4.35 12.56 6.51
N PRO A 149 -3.67 11.43 6.21
CA PRO A 149 -2.45 11.43 5.42
C PRO A 149 -2.72 11.80 3.96
N LYS A 150 -1.72 12.37 3.29
CA LYS A 150 -1.77 12.62 1.84
C LYS A 150 -1.36 11.40 1.01
N LEU A 151 -0.56 10.50 1.59
CA LEU A 151 -0.13 9.24 0.98
C LEU A 151 -0.46 8.08 1.92
N VAL A 152 -1.13 7.05 1.41
CA VAL A 152 -1.43 5.82 2.14
C VAL A 152 -0.81 4.63 1.43
N ILE A 153 -0.05 3.82 2.18
CA ILE A 153 0.67 2.65 1.68
C ILE A 153 0.04 1.40 2.26
N LEU A 154 -0.51 0.53 1.42
CA LEU A 154 -1.26 -0.66 1.82
C LEU A 154 -0.62 -1.93 1.22
N ASP A 155 -0.09 -2.79 2.09
CA ASP A 155 0.49 -4.06 1.67
C ASP A 155 -0.54 -5.17 1.75
N GLU A 156 -1.02 -5.65 0.58
CA GLU A 156 -2.01 -6.73 0.44
C GLU A 156 -3.28 -6.52 1.30
N PRO A 157 -3.95 -5.33 1.28
CA PRO A 157 -4.99 -4.97 2.24
C PRO A 157 -6.24 -5.86 2.19
N ALA A 158 -6.49 -6.54 1.07
CA ALA A 158 -7.64 -7.43 0.86
C ALA A 158 -7.27 -8.92 0.95
N ASN A 159 -6.02 -9.25 1.31
CA ASN A 159 -5.56 -10.64 1.32
C ASN A 159 -6.30 -11.48 2.39
N GLY A 160 -6.83 -12.63 1.97
CA GLY A 160 -7.53 -13.58 2.83
C GLY A 160 -8.96 -13.16 3.20
N LEU A 161 -9.47 -12.06 2.65
CA LEU A 161 -10.86 -11.65 2.83
C LEU A 161 -11.80 -12.42 1.89
N ASP A 162 -13.06 -12.54 2.31
CA ASP A 162 -14.14 -12.91 1.43
C ASP A 162 -14.50 -11.79 0.45
N ILE A 163 -15.40 -12.07 -0.50
CA ILE A 163 -15.77 -11.11 -1.55
C ILE A 163 -16.33 -9.82 -0.95
N GLU A 164 -17.17 -9.90 0.09
CA GLU A 164 -17.78 -8.75 0.74
C GLU A 164 -16.71 -7.87 1.41
N GLY A 165 -15.79 -8.49 2.17
CA GLY A 165 -14.67 -7.78 2.80
C GLY A 165 -13.72 -7.12 1.79
N MET A 166 -13.47 -7.75 0.63
CA MET A 166 -12.69 -7.13 -0.45
C MET A 166 -13.39 -5.91 -1.03
N VAL A 167 -14.71 -5.98 -1.25
CA VAL A 167 -15.52 -4.84 -1.72
C VAL A 167 -15.47 -3.70 -0.72
N ASP A 168 -15.67 -3.97 0.58
CA ASP A 168 -15.63 -2.96 1.64
C ASP A 168 -14.30 -2.18 1.62
N ILE A 169 -13.16 -2.88 1.57
CA ILE A 169 -11.83 -2.25 1.54
C ILE A 169 -11.68 -1.35 0.29
N ARG A 170 -12.10 -1.82 -0.88
CA ARG A 170 -12.04 -1.05 -2.13
C ARG A 170 -12.89 0.22 -2.07
N GLU A 171 -14.10 0.11 -1.53
CA GLU A 171 -15.00 1.26 -1.41
C GLU A 171 -14.42 2.34 -0.48
N ILE A 172 -13.79 1.94 0.63
CA ILE A 172 -13.13 2.89 1.53
C ILE A 172 -11.99 3.60 0.79
N ILE A 173 -11.12 2.87 0.09
CA ILE A 173 -9.98 3.43 -0.65
C ILE A 173 -10.46 4.43 -1.72
N VAL A 174 -11.43 4.02 -2.55
CA VAL A 174 -11.95 4.86 -3.64
C VAL A 174 -12.64 6.11 -3.11
N ARG A 175 -13.42 5.97 -2.02
CA ARG A 175 -14.08 7.10 -1.36
C ARG A 175 -13.06 8.10 -0.83
N GLU A 176 -12.03 7.64 -0.11
CA GLU A 176 -10.97 8.49 0.42
C GLU A 176 -10.19 9.22 -0.69
N ALA A 177 -9.82 8.50 -1.75
CA ALA A 177 -9.14 9.10 -2.88
C ALA A 177 -9.97 10.21 -3.55
N LYS A 178 -11.28 9.98 -3.72
CA LYS A 178 -12.19 10.97 -4.34
C LYS A 178 -12.52 12.14 -3.45
N ALA A 179 -12.76 11.89 -2.16
CA ALA A 179 -13.24 12.93 -1.24
C ALA A 179 -12.11 13.85 -0.76
N ASN A 180 -10.93 13.29 -0.50
CA ASN A 180 -9.81 13.97 0.15
C ASN A 180 -8.60 14.15 -0.76
N GLY A 181 -8.62 13.60 -1.99
CA GLY A 181 -7.47 13.62 -2.90
C GLY A 181 -6.30 12.75 -2.40
N THR A 182 -6.56 11.83 -1.47
CA THR A 182 -5.54 10.95 -0.89
C THR A 182 -4.92 10.08 -1.96
N THR A 183 -3.60 10.04 -1.99
CA THR A 183 -2.81 9.18 -2.88
C THR A 183 -2.66 7.80 -2.25
N PHE A 184 -2.78 6.75 -3.03
CA PHE A 184 -2.60 5.38 -2.54
C PHE A 184 -1.51 4.63 -3.32
N LEU A 185 -0.66 3.90 -2.59
CA LEU A 185 0.20 2.86 -3.12
C LEU A 185 -0.26 1.52 -2.53
N ILE A 186 -0.75 0.61 -3.38
CA ILE A 186 -1.39 -0.64 -2.96
C ILE A 186 -0.67 -1.82 -3.58
N SER A 187 -0.18 -2.77 -2.78
CA SER A 187 0.31 -4.04 -3.31
C SER A 187 -0.80 -5.07 -3.42
N SER A 188 -0.72 -5.91 -4.43
CA SER A 188 -1.53 -7.15 -4.52
C SER A 188 -0.83 -8.18 -5.40
N HIS A 189 -1.14 -9.46 -5.16
CA HIS A 189 -0.83 -10.54 -6.07
C HIS A 189 -2.03 -10.90 -6.98
N LEU A 190 -3.19 -10.27 -6.76
CA LEU A 190 -4.43 -10.46 -7.51
C LEU A 190 -4.62 -9.29 -8.49
N ALA A 191 -4.40 -9.54 -9.78
CA ALA A 191 -4.50 -8.52 -10.82
C ALA A 191 -5.87 -7.85 -10.86
N HIS A 192 -6.95 -8.64 -10.73
CA HIS A 192 -8.33 -8.14 -10.78
C HIS A 192 -8.62 -7.09 -9.70
N GLU A 193 -8.07 -7.24 -8.49
CA GLU A 193 -8.27 -6.26 -7.41
C GLU A 193 -7.71 -4.88 -7.77
N LEU A 194 -6.52 -4.85 -8.36
CA LEU A 194 -5.89 -3.60 -8.79
C LEU A 194 -6.54 -3.01 -10.05
N GLU A 195 -6.97 -3.86 -10.98
CA GLU A 195 -7.64 -3.43 -12.21
C GLU A 195 -8.87 -2.56 -11.96
N ILE A 196 -9.64 -2.89 -10.88
CA ILE A 196 -10.89 -2.19 -10.56
C ILE A 196 -10.65 -0.77 -10.02
N ILE A 197 -9.58 -0.54 -9.27
CA ILE A 197 -9.43 0.71 -8.50
C ILE A 197 -8.21 1.54 -8.89
N CYS A 198 -7.18 0.94 -9.49
CA CYS A 198 -5.93 1.65 -9.77
C CYS A 198 -5.99 2.45 -11.07
N SER A 199 -5.41 3.65 -11.06
CA SER A 199 -5.16 4.45 -12.26
C SER A 199 -3.89 4.02 -13.00
N LYS A 200 -2.91 3.51 -12.26
CA LYS A 200 -1.59 3.06 -12.75
C LYS A 200 -1.14 1.81 -12.03
N VAL A 201 -0.26 1.06 -12.66
CA VAL A 201 0.30 -0.17 -12.12
C VAL A 201 1.78 -0.30 -12.43
N ALA A 202 2.53 -0.87 -11.49
CA ALA A 202 3.88 -1.38 -11.68
C ALA A 202 3.88 -2.91 -11.52
N ILE A 203 4.56 -3.60 -12.42
CA ILE A 203 4.70 -5.06 -12.39
C ILE A 203 6.04 -5.42 -11.80
N MET A 204 6.02 -6.17 -10.69
CA MET A 204 7.19 -6.70 -10.00
C MET A 204 7.29 -8.21 -10.08
N LYS A 205 8.50 -8.72 -10.32
CA LYS A 205 8.82 -10.15 -10.23
C LYS A 205 10.28 -10.33 -9.86
N GLU A 206 10.57 -11.34 -9.03
CA GLU A 206 11.93 -11.73 -8.66
C GLU A 206 12.82 -10.58 -8.17
N GLY A 207 12.22 -9.64 -7.44
CA GLY A 207 12.92 -8.47 -6.89
C GLY A 207 13.15 -7.33 -7.88
N GLN A 208 12.63 -7.40 -9.09
CA GLN A 208 12.79 -6.38 -10.13
C GLN A 208 11.45 -5.79 -10.56
N LEU A 209 11.50 -4.56 -11.04
CA LEU A 209 10.37 -3.89 -11.67
C LEU A 209 10.51 -4.07 -13.19
N PHE A 210 9.53 -4.75 -13.79
CA PHE A 210 9.54 -5.05 -15.22
C PHE A 210 8.93 -3.94 -16.07
N LYS A 211 7.79 -3.40 -15.65
CA LYS A 211 7.07 -2.38 -16.43
C LYS A 211 6.15 -1.55 -15.54
N THR A 212 5.93 -0.31 -15.92
CA THR A 212 4.89 0.56 -15.38
C THR A 212 3.95 0.96 -16.50
N ALA A 213 2.64 1.07 -16.23
CA ALA A 213 1.64 1.47 -17.21
C ALA A 213 0.44 2.14 -16.53
N THR A 214 -0.27 2.98 -17.27
CA THR A 214 -1.62 3.41 -16.88
C THR A 214 -2.61 2.26 -17.09
N MET A 215 -3.72 2.25 -16.36
CA MET A 215 -4.74 1.23 -16.56
C MET A 215 -5.37 1.32 -17.96
N GLU A 216 -5.45 2.51 -18.54
CA GLU A 216 -5.88 2.71 -19.92
C GLU A 216 -4.98 2.00 -20.93
N GLU A 217 -3.65 2.13 -20.79
CA GLU A 217 -2.67 1.42 -21.62
C GLU A 217 -2.78 -0.10 -21.45
N VAL A 218 -2.94 -0.58 -20.21
CA VAL A 218 -3.12 -2.01 -19.91
C VAL A 218 -4.33 -2.58 -20.63
N ILE A 219 -5.49 -1.94 -20.50
CA ILE A 219 -6.74 -2.40 -21.13
C ILE A 219 -6.64 -2.34 -22.65
N LYS A 220 -6.08 -1.28 -23.20
CA LYS A 220 -5.87 -1.13 -24.66
C LYS A 220 -4.94 -2.20 -25.24
N GLU A 221 -3.85 -2.54 -24.54
CA GLU A 221 -2.83 -3.49 -25.02
C GLU A 221 -3.25 -4.96 -24.85
N SER A 222 -3.97 -5.28 -23.76
CA SER A 222 -4.19 -6.66 -23.35
C SER A 222 -5.62 -7.02 -22.93
N GLY A 223 -6.50 -6.04 -22.83
CA GLY A 223 -7.88 -6.21 -22.40
C GLY A 223 -8.06 -6.39 -20.89
N THR A 224 -7.09 -6.99 -20.18
CA THR A 224 -7.10 -7.16 -18.72
C THR A 224 -5.69 -7.03 -18.15
N LEU A 225 -5.60 -6.64 -16.88
CA LEU A 225 -4.31 -6.55 -16.16
C LEU A 225 -3.65 -7.91 -15.99
N GLU A 226 -4.42 -8.98 -15.83
CA GLU A 226 -3.89 -10.34 -15.74
C GLU A 226 -3.16 -10.73 -17.02
N ARG A 227 -3.76 -10.53 -18.18
CA ARG A 227 -3.12 -10.82 -19.48
C ARG A 227 -1.90 -9.94 -19.72
N TYR A 228 -1.98 -8.67 -19.33
CA TYR A 228 -0.87 -7.75 -19.41
C TYR A 228 0.32 -8.20 -18.57
N PHE A 229 0.06 -8.64 -17.32
CA PHE A 229 1.06 -9.22 -16.44
C PHE A 229 1.75 -10.43 -17.06
N LEU A 230 0.99 -11.40 -17.57
CA LEU A 230 1.54 -12.62 -18.19
C LEU A 230 2.44 -12.29 -19.37
N LYS A 231 2.00 -11.44 -20.29
CA LYS A 231 2.80 -10.99 -21.43
C LYS A 231 4.09 -10.29 -21.01
N THR A 232 4.00 -9.37 -20.04
CA THR A 232 5.17 -8.61 -19.54
C THR A 232 6.22 -9.55 -18.96
N VAL A 233 5.79 -10.53 -18.18
CA VAL A 233 6.70 -11.49 -17.54
C VAL A 233 7.30 -12.48 -18.53
N GLU A 234 6.56 -12.90 -19.58
CA GLU A 234 7.07 -13.76 -20.65
C GLU A 234 8.10 -13.06 -21.52
N SER A 235 7.85 -11.80 -21.93
CA SER A 235 8.81 -11.02 -22.73
C SER A 235 10.10 -10.76 -21.97
N GLY A 236 10.03 -10.36 -20.68
CA GLY A 236 11.23 -10.15 -19.87
C GLY A 236 12.07 -11.41 -19.62
N ARG A 237 11.48 -12.61 -19.74
CA ARG A 237 12.27 -13.86 -19.71
C ARG A 237 13.10 -14.07 -20.99
N ARG A 238 12.58 -13.71 -22.15
CA ARG A 238 13.31 -13.86 -23.43
C ARG A 238 14.53 -12.96 -23.48
N ASP A 239 14.40 -11.72 -23.01
CA ASP A 239 15.50 -10.74 -22.99
C ASP A 239 16.66 -11.16 -22.08
N ILE A 240 16.39 -11.95 -21.04
CA ILE A 240 17.43 -12.48 -20.13
C ILE A 240 18.20 -13.64 -20.76
N TYR A 241 17.53 -14.50 -21.55
CA TYR A 241 18.16 -15.68 -22.17
C TYR A 241 18.82 -15.41 -23.54
N GLU A 242 18.55 -14.25 -24.18
CA GLU A 242 19.18 -13.84 -25.41
C GLU A 242 20.48 -13.02 -25.20
N ASN A 243 20.80 -12.64 -23.96
CA ASN A 243 21.98 -11.86 -23.58
C ASN A 243 23.03 -12.65 -22.77
N ASP A 244 22.86 -13.97 -22.59
CA ASP A 244 23.83 -14.92 -22.09
C ASP A 244 24.38 -15.81 -23.24
#